data_da34197fd24d31e454325f0e755bd844
#
_entry.id   da34197fd24d31e454325f0e755bd844
#
_cell.length_a   1.000
_cell.length_b   1.000
_cell.length_c   1.000
_cell.angle_alpha   90.00
_cell.angle_beta   90.00
_cell.angle_gamma   90.00
#
_symmetry.space_group_name_H-M   'P 1'
#
loop_
_entity.id
_entity.type
_entity.pdbx_description
1 polymer ?
#
loop_
_entity_poly.entity_id
_entity_poly.type
_entity_poly.pdbx_seq_one_letter_code
_entity_poly.pdbx_strand_id
1 'polypeptide(L)'
;MELLTAIYSNNIFQIVLKLVLITILSGIIGYERQQQSKPAGFRTHVLVGISSVLIMVCSIDLAQKYGDTDYSRMPAQILSGIGFIGAGTILSNGNKVKGLTTASGLLAITCIGLMVGLGEYLYSIIATIIVFLVLEYSYKLGSSIEHRADFNFVISTDNITDTINTINELIKDKDAEILDLSVQKDEVLLKIRTNITQFKKADFVTKMVANEHISQMKEVN
;
A
#
# COMPACT_ATOMS: atom_id res chain seq x y z
N MET A 1 35.16 -31.40 9.56
CA MET A 1 33.83 -31.78 9.07
C MET A 1 32.89 -32.14 10.22
N GLU A 2 33.33 -32.91 11.21
CA GLU A 2 32.55 -33.32 12.41
C GLU A 2 32.03 -32.14 13.25
N LEU A 3 32.84 -31.07 13.42
CA LEU A 3 32.46 -29.88 14.19
C LEU A 3 31.31 -29.09 13.52
N LEU A 4 31.34 -29.01 12.19
CA LEU A 4 30.28 -28.37 11.40
C LEU A 4 28.97 -29.19 11.44
N THR A 5 29.04 -30.53 11.41
CA THR A 5 27.87 -31.38 11.53
C THR A 5 27.28 -31.35 12.94
N ALA A 6 28.11 -31.28 13.99
CA ALA A 6 27.66 -31.12 15.37
C ALA A 6 26.98 -29.75 15.64
N ILE A 7 27.49 -28.67 15.05
CA ILE A 7 26.86 -27.34 15.11
C ILE A 7 25.54 -27.32 14.36
N TYR A 8 25.48 -27.96 13.19
CA TYR A 8 24.28 -28.02 12.36
C TYR A 8 23.18 -28.89 12.97
N SER A 9 23.54 -29.93 13.75
CA SER A 9 22.59 -30.79 14.49
C SER A 9 22.04 -30.12 15.77
N ASN A 10 22.61 -28.99 16.20
CA ASN A 10 22.14 -28.28 17.38
C ASN A 10 20.85 -27.51 17.06
N ASN A 11 19.73 -27.90 17.67
CA ASN A 11 18.42 -27.27 17.48
C ASN A 11 18.46 -25.74 17.69
N ILE A 12 19.28 -25.27 18.64
CA ILE A 12 19.42 -23.84 18.93
C ILE A 12 20.04 -23.10 17.72
N PHE A 13 21.09 -23.67 17.12
CA PHE A 13 21.74 -23.06 15.96
C PHE A 13 20.78 -22.96 14.76
N GLN A 14 20.00 -24.01 14.50
CA GLN A 14 19.00 -24.00 13.43
C GLN A 14 17.92 -22.93 13.67
N ILE A 15 17.43 -22.79 14.90
CA ILE A 15 16.44 -21.74 15.24
C ILE A 15 17.03 -20.35 15.01
N VAL A 16 18.26 -20.09 15.47
CA VAL A 16 18.93 -18.81 15.25
C VAL A 16 19.08 -18.52 13.75
N LEU A 17 19.51 -19.51 12.95
CA LEU A 17 19.64 -19.34 11.51
C LEU A 17 18.30 -18.97 10.85
N LYS A 18 17.20 -19.65 11.22
CA LYS A 18 15.84 -19.35 10.75
C LYS A 18 15.42 -17.94 11.09
N LEU A 19 15.67 -17.49 12.33
CA LEU A 19 15.33 -16.14 12.78
C LEU A 19 16.15 -15.07 12.07
N VAL A 20 17.44 -15.30 11.85
CA VAL A 20 18.29 -14.39 11.08
C VAL A 20 17.81 -14.31 9.63
N LEU A 21 17.55 -15.45 9.01
CA LEU A 21 17.07 -15.50 7.63
C LEU A 21 15.76 -14.73 7.46
N ILE A 22 14.75 -15.01 8.30
CA ILE A 22 13.47 -14.30 8.16
C ILE A 22 13.61 -12.80 8.46
N THR A 23 14.49 -12.40 9.38
CA THR A 23 14.76 -10.99 9.65
C THR A 23 15.28 -10.29 8.40
N ILE A 24 16.17 -10.94 7.64
CA ILE A 24 16.68 -10.41 6.38
C ILE A 24 15.57 -10.35 5.32
N LEU A 25 14.86 -11.46 5.09
CA LEU A 25 13.83 -11.54 4.05
C LEU A 25 12.68 -10.54 4.29
N SER A 26 12.14 -10.53 5.51
CA SER A 26 11.07 -9.59 5.89
C SER A 26 11.57 -8.15 5.99
N GLY A 27 12.84 -7.96 6.38
CA GLY A 27 13.50 -6.67 6.44
C GLY A 27 13.60 -6.00 5.06
N ILE A 28 13.96 -6.75 4.02
CA ILE A 28 14.04 -6.25 2.64
C ILE A 28 12.67 -5.69 2.20
N ILE A 29 11.60 -6.46 2.38
CA ILE A 29 10.25 -6.02 2.01
C ILE A 29 9.80 -4.86 2.90
N GLY A 30 10.00 -4.96 4.22
CA GLY A 30 9.58 -3.93 5.17
C GLY A 30 10.31 -2.60 4.96
N TYR A 31 11.58 -2.63 4.56
CA TYR A 31 12.36 -1.43 4.24
C TYR A 31 11.80 -0.70 3.02
N GLU A 32 11.50 -1.44 1.95
CA GLU A 32 10.86 -0.89 0.75
C GLU A 32 9.50 -0.25 1.09
N ARG A 33 8.68 -0.93 1.91
CA ARG A 33 7.39 -0.38 2.37
C ARG A 33 7.55 0.89 3.19
N GLN A 34 8.56 0.95 4.04
CA GLN A 34 8.87 2.13 4.84
C GLN A 34 9.31 3.32 3.98
N GLN A 35 10.14 3.10 2.97
CA GLN A 35 10.55 4.16 2.03
C GLN A 35 9.34 4.76 1.27
N GLN A 36 8.36 3.95 0.95
CA GLN A 36 7.12 4.39 0.29
C GLN A 36 6.07 4.96 1.26
N SER A 37 6.41 5.20 2.53
CA SER A 37 5.49 5.72 3.55
C SER A 37 4.20 4.91 3.68
N LYS A 38 4.29 3.58 3.58
CA LYS A 38 3.14 2.68 3.76
C LYS A 38 2.82 2.46 5.24
N PRO A 39 1.56 2.12 5.60
CA PRO A 39 1.11 1.98 6.99
C PRO A 39 1.92 0.98 7.83
N ALA A 40 2.42 -0.11 7.24
CA ALA A 40 3.33 -1.04 7.87
C ALA A 40 4.70 -0.99 7.19
N GLY A 41 5.75 -0.71 7.97
CA GLY A 41 7.14 -0.58 7.52
C GLY A 41 8.04 -1.70 8.04
N PHE A 42 9.35 -1.42 8.12
CA PHE A 42 10.40 -2.36 8.49
C PHE A 42 10.09 -3.14 9.77
N ARG A 43 9.81 -2.43 10.88
CA ARG A 43 9.59 -3.06 12.19
C ARG A 43 8.41 -4.04 12.17
N THR A 44 7.31 -3.65 11.55
CA THR A 44 6.10 -4.48 11.50
C THR A 44 6.34 -5.76 10.70
N HIS A 45 6.98 -5.67 9.53
CA HIS A 45 7.28 -6.83 8.70
C HIS A 45 8.25 -7.79 9.40
N VAL A 46 9.31 -7.28 10.04
CA VAL A 46 10.27 -8.11 10.75
C VAL A 46 9.62 -8.83 11.93
N LEU A 47 8.81 -8.15 12.75
CA LEU A 47 8.12 -8.77 13.88
C LEU A 47 7.12 -9.84 13.43
N VAL A 48 6.36 -9.59 12.38
CA VAL A 48 5.43 -10.58 11.81
C VAL A 48 6.20 -11.79 11.27
N GLY A 49 7.30 -11.58 10.55
CA GLY A 49 8.14 -12.68 10.06
C GLY A 49 8.72 -13.54 11.18
N ILE A 50 9.31 -12.93 12.20
CA ILE A 50 9.86 -13.63 13.38
C ILE A 50 8.77 -14.43 14.08
N SER A 51 7.61 -13.82 14.34
CA SER A 51 6.49 -14.49 15.00
C SER A 51 6.01 -15.72 14.21
N SER A 52 5.99 -15.63 12.88
CA SER A 52 5.59 -16.73 12.01
C SER A 52 6.56 -17.91 12.07
N VAL A 53 7.88 -17.64 12.08
CA VAL A 53 8.90 -18.67 12.27
C VAL A 53 8.76 -19.35 13.63
N LEU A 54 8.62 -18.57 14.70
CA LEU A 54 8.49 -19.10 16.06
C LEU A 54 7.26 -19.98 16.20
N ILE A 55 6.12 -19.59 15.66
CA ILE A 55 4.89 -20.39 15.69
C ILE A 55 5.08 -21.70 14.95
N MET A 56 5.73 -21.68 13.78
CA MET A 56 5.95 -22.90 12.99
C MET A 56 6.91 -23.86 13.72
N VAL A 57 8.03 -23.35 14.24
CA VAL A 57 8.98 -24.15 15.03
C VAL A 57 8.31 -24.74 16.27
N CYS A 58 7.58 -23.92 17.03
CA CYS A 58 6.84 -24.37 18.21
C CYS A 58 5.80 -25.46 17.85
N SER A 59 5.12 -25.32 16.72
CA SER A 59 4.13 -26.28 16.25
C SER A 59 4.76 -27.65 15.95
N ILE A 60 5.90 -27.66 15.28
CA ILE A 60 6.65 -28.88 14.99
C ILE A 60 7.15 -29.54 16.28
N ASP A 61 7.75 -28.74 17.18
CA ASP A 61 8.28 -29.26 18.45
C ASP A 61 7.19 -29.88 19.34
N LEU A 62 6.02 -29.23 19.42
CA LEU A 62 4.88 -29.75 20.16
C LEU A 62 4.33 -31.04 19.54
N ALA A 63 4.18 -31.09 18.23
CA ALA A 63 3.72 -32.29 17.52
C ALA A 63 4.66 -33.50 17.76
N GLN A 64 5.97 -33.27 17.70
CA GLN A 64 6.96 -34.28 17.96
C GLN A 64 6.96 -34.74 19.44
N LYS A 65 6.84 -33.80 20.37
CA LYS A 65 6.91 -34.10 21.81
C LYS A 65 5.70 -34.89 22.32
N TYR A 66 4.53 -34.62 21.78
CA TYR A 66 3.27 -35.22 22.24
C TYR A 66 2.72 -36.31 21.31
N GLY A 67 3.46 -36.67 20.25
CA GLY A 67 3.06 -37.70 19.30
C GLY A 67 1.89 -37.33 18.38
N ASP A 68 1.55 -36.05 18.32
CA ASP A 68 0.59 -35.51 17.38
C ASP A 68 1.29 -35.23 16.04
N THR A 69 0.75 -35.75 14.95
CA THR A 69 1.32 -35.53 13.62
C THR A 69 0.78 -34.27 12.94
N ASP A 70 -0.27 -33.65 13.50
CA ASP A 70 -0.88 -32.44 12.93
C ASP A 70 -0.23 -31.15 13.47
N TYR A 71 0.82 -30.71 12.81
CA TYR A 71 1.47 -29.41 13.06
C TYR A 71 0.84 -28.26 12.28
N SER A 72 -0.29 -28.46 11.59
CA SER A 72 -0.92 -27.40 10.78
C SER A 72 -1.81 -26.45 11.60
N ARG A 73 -2.26 -26.89 12.78
CA ARG A 73 -3.26 -26.16 13.59
C ARG A 73 -2.79 -24.78 14.04
N MET A 74 -1.58 -24.68 14.61
CA MET A 74 -1.06 -23.36 15.04
C MET A 74 -0.77 -22.41 13.88
N PRO A 75 -0.12 -22.86 12.78
CA PRO A 75 0.01 -22.03 11.57
C PRO A 75 -1.32 -21.55 10.98
N ALA A 76 -2.35 -22.37 10.99
CA ALA A 76 -3.69 -21.97 10.53
C ALA A 76 -4.26 -20.81 11.37
N GLN A 77 -4.03 -20.82 12.68
CA GLN A 77 -4.51 -19.76 13.57
C GLN A 77 -3.75 -18.43 13.35
N ILE A 78 -2.45 -18.46 13.06
CA ILE A 78 -1.72 -17.22 12.75
C ILE A 78 -2.20 -16.62 11.43
N LEU A 79 -2.52 -17.44 10.41
CA LEU A 79 -3.07 -16.97 9.15
C LEU A 79 -4.43 -16.27 9.35
N SER A 80 -5.25 -16.77 10.28
CA SER A 80 -6.48 -16.08 10.67
C SER A 80 -6.17 -14.78 11.46
N GLY A 81 -5.24 -14.85 12.42
CA GLY A 81 -4.87 -13.72 13.29
C GLY A 81 -4.22 -12.55 12.54
N ILE A 82 -3.44 -12.81 11.50
CA ILE A 82 -2.82 -11.75 10.68
C ILE A 82 -3.88 -10.91 9.96
N GLY A 83 -5.06 -11.46 9.72
CA GLY A 83 -6.19 -10.72 9.18
C GLY A 83 -6.60 -9.54 10.04
N PHE A 84 -6.53 -9.66 11.37
CA PHE A 84 -6.79 -8.56 12.31
C PHE A 84 -5.75 -7.43 12.18
N ILE A 85 -4.45 -7.80 12.14
CA ILE A 85 -3.35 -6.83 11.95
C ILE A 85 -3.47 -6.17 10.56
N GLY A 86 -3.76 -6.96 9.53
CA GLY A 86 -3.99 -6.48 8.17
C GLY A 86 -5.15 -5.48 8.11
N ALA A 87 -6.29 -5.80 8.73
CA ALA A 87 -7.43 -4.90 8.82
C ALA A 87 -7.06 -3.57 9.49
N GLY A 88 -6.22 -3.60 10.54
CA GLY A 88 -5.70 -2.40 11.20
C GLY A 88 -4.84 -1.49 10.29
N THR A 89 -4.36 -1.99 9.16
CA THR A 89 -3.62 -1.19 8.16
C THR A 89 -4.53 -0.59 7.07
N ILE A 90 -5.80 -1.02 7.03
CA ILE A 90 -6.76 -0.57 6.00
C ILE A 90 -7.52 0.64 6.53
N LEU A 91 -7.34 1.77 5.86
CA LEU A 91 -8.01 3.02 6.17
C LEU A 91 -8.99 3.36 5.04
N SER A 92 -10.25 3.59 5.40
CA SER A 92 -11.28 4.07 4.48
C SER A 92 -11.58 5.54 4.78
N ASN A 93 -11.47 6.39 3.78
CA ASN A 93 -11.84 7.79 3.88
C ASN A 93 -12.73 8.15 2.67
N GLY A 94 -14.05 8.10 2.88
CA GLY A 94 -15.02 8.26 1.81
C GLY A 94 -14.86 7.19 0.73
N ASN A 95 -14.67 7.60 -0.52
CA ASN A 95 -14.55 6.70 -1.67
C ASN A 95 -13.14 6.10 -1.86
N LYS A 96 -12.17 6.41 -0.97
CA LYS A 96 -10.79 5.94 -1.10
C LYS A 96 -10.43 4.96 0.00
N VAL A 97 -10.02 3.75 -0.38
CA VAL A 97 -9.49 2.73 0.53
C VAL A 97 -7.98 2.63 0.35
N LYS A 98 -7.23 2.81 1.43
CA LYS A 98 -5.76 2.67 1.47
C LYS A 98 -5.37 1.48 2.35
N GLY A 99 -4.19 0.89 2.12
CA GLY A 99 -3.64 -0.16 2.99
C GLY A 99 -3.91 -1.59 2.54
N LEU A 100 -4.73 -1.86 1.52
CA LEU A 100 -5.00 -3.21 1.01
C LEU A 100 -3.71 -3.95 0.61
N THR A 101 -2.83 -3.31 -0.15
CA THR A 101 -1.53 -3.88 -0.54
C THR A 101 -0.64 -4.14 0.68
N THR A 102 -0.69 -3.27 1.70
CA THR A 102 0.04 -3.46 2.95
C THR A 102 -0.46 -4.69 3.70
N ALA A 103 -1.77 -4.84 3.84
CA ALA A 103 -2.38 -6.01 4.47
C ALA A 103 -2.00 -7.33 3.75
N SER A 104 -2.05 -7.33 2.41
CA SER A 104 -1.62 -8.48 1.58
C SER A 104 -0.13 -8.78 1.74
N GLY A 105 0.72 -7.74 1.85
CA GLY A 105 2.15 -7.88 2.11
C GLY A 105 2.45 -8.53 3.46
N LEU A 106 1.73 -8.16 4.52
CA LEU A 106 1.86 -8.79 5.84
C LEU A 106 1.46 -10.27 5.81
N LEU A 107 0.40 -10.62 5.08
CA LEU A 107 0.00 -12.01 4.87
C LEU A 107 1.09 -12.79 4.12
N ALA A 108 1.67 -12.22 3.07
CA ALA A 108 2.75 -12.85 2.33
C ALA A 108 3.99 -13.10 3.21
N ILE A 109 4.40 -12.13 4.04
CA ILE A 109 5.50 -12.30 5.00
C ILE A 109 5.19 -13.39 6.03
N THR A 110 3.94 -13.49 6.48
CA THR A 110 3.52 -14.58 7.37
C THR A 110 3.75 -15.94 6.72
N CYS A 111 3.31 -16.12 5.48
CA CYS A 111 3.54 -17.36 4.74
C CYS A 111 5.04 -17.67 4.53
N ILE A 112 5.84 -16.67 4.17
CA ILE A 112 7.30 -16.80 4.03
C ILE A 112 7.93 -17.23 5.36
N GLY A 113 7.51 -16.64 6.48
CA GLY A 113 8.00 -17.00 7.81
C GLY A 113 7.64 -18.43 8.20
N LEU A 114 6.43 -18.89 7.90
CA LEU A 114 6.03 -20.28 8.10
C LEU A 114 6.90 -21.26 7.29
N MET A 115 7.23 -20.92 6.04
CA MET A 115 8.11 -21.72 5.18
C MET A 115 9.55 -21.76 5.73
N VAL A 116 10.09 -20.64 6.19
CA VAL A 116 11.40 -20.60 6.88
C VAL A 116 11.36 -21.46 8.14
N GLY A 117 10.27 -21.42 8.91
CA GLY A 117 10.05 -22.26 10.09
C GLY A 117 10.05 -23.75 9.77
N LEU A 118 9.46 -24.15 8.65
CA LEU A 118 9.51 -25.54 8.12
C LEU A 118 10.91 -25.95 7.69
N GLY A 119 11.80 -25.02 7.37
CA GLY A 119 13.12 -25.31 6.78
C GLY A 119 13.15 -25.21 5.25
N GLU A 120 12.08 -24.76 4.62
CA GLU A 120 11.93 -24.60 3.18
C GLU A 120 12.56 -23.27 2.72
N TYR A 121 13.88 -23.18 2.88
CA TYR A 121 14.61 -21.92 2.66
C TYR A 121 14.58 -21.43 1.21
N LEU A 122 14.73 -22.35 0.24
CA LEU A 122 14.74 -22.00 -1.17
C LEU A 122 13.41 -21.37 -1.61
N TYR A 123 12.30 -22.01 -1.22
CA TYR A 123 10.97 -21.49 -1.53
C TYR A 123 10.72 -20.14 -0.86
N SER A 124 11.20 -19.95 0.37
CA SER A 124 11.09 -18.69 1.09
C SER A 124 11.84 -17.55 0.39
N ILE A 125 13.03 -17.82 -0.13
CA ILE A 125 13.84 -16.84 -0.87
C ILE A 125 13.15 -16.49 -2.19
N ILE A 126 12.71 -17.49 -2.97
CA ILE A 126 12.00 -17.27 -4.23
C ILE A 126 10.72 -16.48 -3.99
N ALA A 127 9.92 -16.85 -2.99
CA ALA A 127 8.70 -16.13 -2.64
C ALA A 127 8.99 -14.66 -2.26
N THR A 128 10.05 -14.41 -1.49
CA THR A 128 10.47 -13.05 -1.11
C THR A 128 10.81 -12.22 -2.33
N ILE A 129 11.59 -12.79 -3.29
CA ILE A 129 11.96 -12.11 -4.53
C ILE A 129 10.70 -11.75 -5.33
N ILE A 130 9.78 -12.71 -5.51
CA ILE A 130 8.54 -12.48 -6.26
C ILE A 130 7.70 -11.39 -5.59
N VAL A 131 7.48 -11.47 -4.27
CA VAL A 131 6.71 -10.49 -3.51
C VAL A 131 7.35 -9.10 -3.62
N PHE A 132 8.67 -9.00 -3.46
CA PHE A 132 9.40 -7.75 -3.61
C PHE A 132 9.24 -7.15 -5.00
N LEU A 133 9.40 -7.94 -6.05
CA LEU A 133 9.23 -7.48 -7.43
C LEU A 133 7.80 -6.99 -7.69
N VAL A 134 6.79 -7.71 -7.22
CA VAL A 134 5.39 -7.30 -7.37
C VAL A 134 5.14 -5.96 -6.69
N LEU A 135 5.64 -5.77 -5.47
CA LEU A 135 5.44 -4.55 -4.70
C LEU A 135 6.15 -3.35 -5.33
N GLU A 136 7.40 -3.54 -5.75
CA GLU A 136 8.22 -2.50 -6.40
C GLU A 136 7.68 -2.14 -7.80
N TYR A 137 7.33 -3.16 -8.61
CA TYR A 137 6.84 -2.93 -9.97
C TYR A 137 5.45 -2.28 -9.98
N SER A 138 4.57 -2.70 -9.08
CA SER A 138 3.25 -2.08 -8.92
C SER A 138 3.35 -0.60 -8.56
N TYR A 139 4.34 -0.22 -7.76
CA TYR A 139 4.58 1.18 -7.42
C TYR A 139 5.05 1.98 -8.64
N LYS A 140 6.01 1.47 -9.41
CA LYS A 140 6.52 2.13 -10.62
C LYS A 140 5.46 2.25 -11.72
N LEU A 141 4.67 1.19 -11.93
CA LEU A 141 3.54 1.25 -12.86
C LEU A 141 2.48 2.25 -12.40
N GLY A 142 2.14 2.23 -11.12
CA GLY A 142 1.15 3.16 -10.55
C GLY A 142 1.59 4.63 -10.63
N SER A 143 2.89 4.90 -10.52
CA SER A 143 3.44 6.25 -10.71
C SER A 143 3.51 6.68 -12.19
N SER A 144 3.60 5.73 -13.11
CA SER A 144 3.60 5.98 -14.56
C SER A 144 2.20 6.08 -15.15
N ILE A 145 1.19 5.51 -14.48
CA ILE A 145 -0.21 5.74 -14.81
C ILE A 145 -0.60 7.03 -14.09
N GLU A 146 -0.72 8.12 -14.87
CA GLU A 146 -1.24 9.39 -14.38
C GLU A 146 -2.56 9.15 -13.64
N HIS A 147 -2.53 9.13 -12.31
CA HIS A 147 -3.73 8.97 -11.51
C HIS A 147 -4.58 10.22 -11.68
N ARG A 148 -5.65 10.08 -12.46
CA ARG A 148 -6.71 11.08 -12.50
C ARG A 148 -7.40 11.08 -11.14
N ALA A 149 -7.61 12.24 -10.60
CA ALA A 149 -8.35 12.45 -9.37
C ALA A 149 -9.45 13.48 -9.59
N ASP A 150 -10.54 13.33 -8.88
CA ASP A 150 -11.60 14.31 -8.88
C ASP A 150 -11.19 15.50 -8.00
N PHE A 151 -11.18 16.68 -8.61
CA PHE A 151 -10.99 17.95 -7.92
C PHE A 151 -12.25 18.80 -8.08
N ASN A 152 -12.73 19.36 -6.99
CA ASN A 152 -13.85 20.28 -7.01
C ASN A 152 -13.31 21.70 -6.85
N PHE A 153 -13.75 22.59 -7.74
CA PHE A 153 -13.40 24.01 -7.69
C PHE A 153 -14.66 24.86 -7.64
N VAL A 154 -14.58 25.94 -6.90
CA VAL A 154 -15.54 27.05 -6.94
C VAL A 154 -14.82 28.24 -7.57
N ILE A 155 -15.38 28.73 -8.67
CA ILE A 155 -14.83 29.82 -9.47
C ILE A 155 -15.82 30.97 -9.44
N SER A 156 -15.35 32.16 -9.08
CA SER A 156 -16.11 33.42 -9.16
C SER A 156 -15.71 34.14 -10.42
N THR A 157 -16.68 34.41 -11.29
CA THR A 157 -16.45 35.07 -12.59
C THR A 157 -17.51 36.11 -12.91
N ASP A 158 -17.13 37.14 -13.64
CA ASP A 158 -18.04 38.16 -14.21
C ASP A 158 -18.51 37.78 -15.62
N ASN A 159 -17.82 36.82 -16.31
CA ASN A 159 -18.15 36.35 -17.65
C ASN A 159 -18.19 34.84 -17.72
N ILE A 160 -19.38 34.27 -17.57
CA ILE A 160 -19.62 32.83 -17.57
C ILE A 160 -19.22 32.17 -18.89
N THR A 161 -19.51 32.81 -20.01
CA THR A 161 -19.29 32.21 -21.34
C THR A 161 -17.80 32.05 -21.62
N ASP A 162 -17.01 33.08 -21.29
CA ASP A 162 -15.57 33.01 -21.45
C ASP A 162 -14.91 32.03 -20.51
N THR A 163 -15.37 31.96 -19.27
CA THR A 163 -14.90 30.99 -18.28
C THR A 163 -15.17 29.55 -18.71
N ILE A 164 -16.38 29.25 -19.23
CA ILE A 164 -16.71 27.91 -19.73
C ILE A 164 -15.88 27.56 -20.96
N ASN A 165 -15.66 28.49 -21.89
CA ASN A 165 -14.80 28.26 -23.04
C ASN A 165 -13.36 27.96 -22.61
N THR A 166 -12.82 28.70 -21.67
CA THR A 166 -11.48 28.45 -21.10
C THR A 166 -11.40 27.09 -20.44
N ILE A 167 -12.42 26.66 -19.69
CA ILE A 167 -12.49 25.32 -19.09
C ILE A 167 -12.48 24.25 -20.17
N ASN A 168 -13.29 24.38 -21.22
CA ASN A 168 -13.39 23.43 -22.33
C ASN A 168 -12.09 23.34 -23.15
N GLU A 169 -11.35 24.44 -23.31
CA GLU A 169 -10.04 24.42 -23.95
C GLU A 169 -8.97 23.69 -23.14
N LEU A 170 -9.02 23.82 -21.81
CA LEU A 170 -8.03 23.23 -20.90
C LEU A 170 -8.31 21.76 -20.55
N ILE A 171 -9.59 21.40 -20.53
CA ILE A 171 -10.05 20.08 -20.12
C ILE A 171 -10.97 19.54 -21.23
N LYS A 172 -10.77 18.27 -21.62
CA LYS A 172 -11.69 17.62 -22.55
C LYS A 172 -13.09 17.51 -21.92
N ASP A 173 -14.14 17.72 -22.71
CA ASP A 173 -15.55 17.74 -22.29
C ASP A 173 -15.99 16.63 -21.32
N LYS A 174 -15.33 15.45 -21.39
CA LYS A 174 -15.63 14.29 -20.53
C LYS A 174 -14.93 14.35 -19.16
N ASP A 175 -13.99 15.23 -18.96
CA ASP A 175 -13.15 15.33 -17.78
C ASP A 175 -13.55 16.50 -16.86
N ALA A 176 -14.58 17.28 -17.22
CA ALA A 176 -15.14 18.35 -16.41
C ALA A 176 -16.67 18.26 -16.38
N GLU A 177 -17.24 18.44 -15.19
CA GLU A 177 -18.69 18.45 -14.94
C GLU A 177 -19.06 19.68 -14.12
N ILE A 178 -20.02 20.45 -14.59
CA ILE A 178 -20.59 21.56 -13.85
C ILE A 178 -21.57 20.99 -12.84
N LEU A 179 -21.29 21.21 -11.55
CA LEU A 179 -22.12 20.70 -10.45
C LEU A 179 -23.20 21.66 -10.01
N ASP A 180 -22.88 22.95 -10.02
CA ASP A 180 -23.79 23.98 -9.54
C ASP A 180 -23.43 25.34 -10.14
N LEU A 181 -24.43 26.20 -10.26
CA LEU A 181 -24.29 27.55 -10.78
C LEU A 181 -25.20 28.46 -9.96
N SER A 182 -24.59 29.38 -9.23
CA SER A 182 -25.33 30.37 -8.43
C SER A 182 -24.85 31.78 -8.72
N VAL A 183 -25.79 32.72 -8.77
CA VAL A 183 -25.52 34.15 -9.00
C VAL A 183 -25.52 34.90 -7.68
N GLN A 184 -24.46 35.58 -7.36
CA GLN A 184 -24.33 36.35 -6.12
C GLN A 184 -23.87 37.77 -6.43
N LYS A 185 -24.81 38.72 -6.36
CA LYS A 185 -24.66 40.16 -6.78
C LYS A 185 -24.27 40.23 -8.26
N ASP A 186 -23.08 40.76 -8.59
CA ASP A 186 -22.58 40.93 -9.94
C ASP A 186 -21.59 39.85 -10.39
N GLU A 187 -21.41 38.83 -9.56
CA GLU A 187 -20.52 37.69 -9.86
C GLU A 187 -21.29 36.34 -9.91
N VAL A 188 -20.80 35.47 -10.76
CA VAL A 188 -21.36 34.12 -10.88
C VAL A 188 -20.40 33.10 -10.25
N LEU A 189 -20.92 32.35 -9.30
CA LEU A 189 -20.21 31.24 -8.67
C LEU A 189 -20.48 29.94 -9.47
N LEU A 190 -19.43 29.44 -10.10
CA LEU A 190 -19.45 28.20 -10.84
C LEU A 190 -18.75 27.09 -10.05
N LYS A 191 -19.50 26.07 -9.64
CA LYS A 191 -18.93 24.89 -8.99
C LYS A 191 -18.73 23.78 -10.02
N ILE A 192 -17.47 23.39 -10.22
CA ILE A 192 -17.10 22.35 -11.18
C ILE A 192 -16.38 21.19 -10.50
N ARG A 193 -16.61 20.00 -11.02
CA ARG A 193 -15.80 18.80 -10.73
C ARG A 193 -14.95 18.49 -11.96
N THR A 194 -13.67 18.27 -11.74
CA THR A 194 -12.74 17.90 -12.82
C THR A 194 -12.05 16.58 -12.48
N ASN A 195 -11.95 15.68 -13.46
CA ASN A 195 -11.21 14.43 -13.35
C ASN A 195 -9.89 14.54 -14.11
N ILE A 196 -8.89 15.14 -13.47
CA ILE A 196 -7.60 15.46 -14.08
C ILE A 196 -6.43 14.93 -13.26
N THR A 197 -5.25 14.84 -13.87
CA THR A 197 -4.03 14.47 -13.16
C THR A 197 -3.49 15.61 -12.32
N GLN A 198 -2.69 15.28 -11.30
CA GLN A 198 -2.06 16.30 -10.44
C GLN A 198 -1.22 17.31 -11.24
N PHE A 199 -0.58 16.86 -12.32
CA PHE A 199 0.20 17.72 -13.22
C PHE A 199 -0.71 18.69 -13.99
N LYS A 200 -1.79 18.17 -14.59
CA LYS A 200 -2.79 18.99 -15.29
C LYS A 200 -3.51 19.95 -14.36
N LYS A 201 -3.71 19.58 -13.08
CA LYS A 201 -4.28 20.46 -12.06
C LYS A 201 -3.47 21.76 -11.90
N ALA A 202 -2.15 21.65 -11.81
CA ALA A 202 -1.30 22.85 -11.66
C ALA A 202 -1.39 23.77 -12.87
N ASP A 203 -1.35 23.23 -14.10
CA ASP A 203 -1.51 23.97 -15.35
C ASP A 203 -2.91 24.58 -15.45
N PHE A 204 -3.95 23.82 -15.11
CA PHE A 204 -5.33 24.27 -15.08
C PHE A 204 -5.53 25.47 -14.12
N VAL A 205 -5.09 25.34 -12.87
CA VAL A 205 -5.21 26.42 -11.89
C VAL A 205 -4.46 27.67 -12.34
N THR A 206 -3.24 27.50 -12.87
CA THR A 206 -2.42 28.64 -13.35
C THR A 206 -3.10 29.38 -14.49
N LYS A 207 -3.66 28.68 -15.46
CA LYS A 207 -4.35 29.29 -16.61
C LYS A 207 -5.70 29.91 -16.24
N MET A 208 -6.43 29.27 -15.32
CA MET A 208 -7.68 29.83 -14.81
C MET A 208 -7.46 31.11 -14.02
N VAL A 209 -6.45 31.16 -13.15
CA VAL A 209 -6.11 32.36 -12.38
C VAL A 209 -5.56 33.49 -13.28
N ALA A 210 -4.98 33.16 -14.43
CA ALA A 210 -4.50 34.16 -15.40
C ALA A 210 -5.62 34.75 -16.27
N ASN A 211 -6.84 34.22 -16.21
CA ASN A 211 -7.98 34.77 -16.93
C ASN A 211 -8.53 36.01 -16.20
N GLU A 212 -8.59 37.13 -16.88
CA GLU A 212 -9.01 38.44 -16.34
C GLU A 212 -10.48 38.50 -15.86
N HIS A 213 -11.30 37.56 -16.30
CA HIS A 213 -12.70 37.42 -15.89
C HIS A 213 -12.89 36.60 -14.63
N ILE A 214 -11.84 36.02 -14.04
CA ILE A 214 -11.91 35.23 -12.82
C ILE A 214 -11.40 36.06 -11.63
N SER A 215 -12.32 36.43 -10.76
CA SER A 215 -11.99 37.18 -9.56
C SER A 215 -11.45 36.31 -8.43
N GLN A 216 -11.94 35.07 -8.31
CA GLN A 216 -11.52 34.12 -7.28
C GLN A 216 -11.68 32.67 -7.74
N MET A 217 -10.72 31.81 -7.34
CA MET A 217 -10.80 30.34 -7.51
C MET A 217 -10.41 29.65 -6.20
N LYS A 218 -11.24 28.71 -5.75
CA LYS A 218 -11.01 27.95 -4.52
C LYS A 218 -11.27 26.47 -4.75
N GLU A 219 -10.34 25.62 -4.29
CA GLU A 219 -10.56 24.18 -4.21
C GLU A 219 -11.43 23.84 -2.99
N VAL A 220 -12.40 22.97 -3.19
CA VAL A 220 -13.33 22.51 -2.16
C VAL A 220 -13.25 20.98 -2.07
N ASN A 221 -13.09 20.47 -0.87
CA ASN A 221 -13.02 19.02 -0.59
C ASN A 221 -14.40 18.36 -0.66
#